data_16fcf9ee9cb3909bd5e80748c1a846f0
#
_entry.id   16fcf9ee9cb3909bd5e80748c1a846f0
#
_cell.length_a   1.000
_cell.length_b   1.000
_cell.length_c   1.000
_cell.angle_alpha   90.00
_cell.angle_beta   90.00
_cell.angle_gamma   90.00
#
_symmetry.space_group_name_H-M   'P 1'
#
loop_
_entity.id
_entity.type
_entity.pdbx_description
1 polymer ?
#
loop_
_entity_poly.entity_id
_entity_poly.type
_entity_poly.pdbx_seq_one_letter_code
_entity_poly.pdbx_strand_id
1 'polypeptide(L)'
;MQRIVHAYLKALEAGDADKAAALFIADGWVESPFLGRLPVRQFIRKVAESSRGTKLTVHDVLVSAEGHLRAVAYYQYDWRLKDGSRVSFDCADVFNFDPSTGHIQSIVLVYDTHPVRAVVENKYP
;
A
#
# COMPACT_ATOMS: atom_id res chain seq x y z
N MET A 1 3.31 -16.22 -0.53
CA MET A 1 3.11 -14.82 -0.99
C MET A 1 1.74 -14.26 -0.61
N GLN A 2 0.67 -14.99 -0.88
CA GLN A 2 -0.69 -14.49 -0.60
C GLN A 2 -0.91 -14.11 0.86
N ARG A 3 -0.42 -14.92 1.80
CA ARG A 3 -0.54 -14.64 3.24
C ARG A 3 0.12 -13.31 3.61
N ILE A 4 1.31 -13.05 3.06
CA ILE A 4 2.06 -11.82 3.35
C ILE A 4 1.33 -10.62 2.76
N VAL A 5 0.78 -10.75 1.55
CA VAL A 5 -0.01 -9.69 0.91
C VAL A 5 -1.19 -9.30 1.80
N HIS A 6 -1.96 -10.28 2.27
CA HIS A 6 -3.10 -10.02 3.15
C HIS A 6 -2.68 -9.41 4.48
N ALA A 7 -1.57 -9.87 5.05
CA ALA A 7 -1.03 -9.31 6.30
C ALA A 7 -0.63 -7.84 6.12
N TYR A 8 -0.01 -7.50 4.98
CA TYR A 8 0.34 -6.11 4.67
C TYR A 8 -0.91 -5.23 4.56
N LEU A 9 -1.92 -5.68 3.83
CA LEU A 9 -3.14 -4.90 3.66
C LEU A 9 -3.85 -4.65 4.99
N LYS A 10 -3.85 -5.62 5.89
CA LYS A 10 -4.38 -5.42 7.25
C LYS A 10 -3.59 -4.37 8.03
N ALA A 11 -2.27 -4.41 7.94
CA ALA A 11 -1.42 -3.43 8.61
C ALA A 11 -1.63 -2.02 8.04
N LEU A 12 -1.77 -1.90 6.72
CA LEU A 12 -2.08 -0.64 6.06
C LEU A 12 -3.42 -0.08 6.54
N GLU A 13 -4.45 -0.91 6.56
CA GLU A 13 -5.79 -0.51 7.02
C GLU A 13 -5.77 -0.04 8.46
N ALA A 14 -4.99 -0.70 9.32
CA ALA A 14 -4.87 -0.35 10.73
C ALA A 14 -3.91 0.81 10.99
N GLY A 15 -3.13 1.23 9.99
CA GLY A 15 -2.09 2.24 10.18
C GLY A 15 -0.93 1.73 11.04
N ASP A 16 -0.70 0.43 11.08
CA ASP A 16 0.32 -0.21 11.93
C ASP A 16 1.65 -0.31 11.19
N ALA A 17 2.48 0.72 11.35
CA ALA A 17 3.76 0.81 10.64
C ALA A 17 4.74 -0.31 11.03
N ASP A 18 4.73 -0.72 12.30
CA ASP A 18 5.65 -1.76 12.77
C ASP A 18 5.27 -3.13 12.22
N LYS A 19 3.97 -3.47 12.21
CA LYS A 19 3.50 -4.72 11.60
C LYS A 19 3.79 -4.77 10.10
N ALA A 20 3.57 -3.65 9.41
CA ALA A 20 3.88 -3.58 7.98
C ALA A 20 5.38 -3.79 7.74
N ALA A 21 6.23 -3.07 8.49
CA ALA A 21 7.68 -3.16 8.32
C ALA A 21 8.23 -4.57 8.58
N ALA A 22 7.62 -5.31 9.52
CA ALA A 22 8.04 -6.67 9.84
C ALA A 22 7.88 -7.64 8.66
N LEU A 23 7.07 -7.29 7.66
CA LEU A 23 6.84 -8.12 6.47
C LEU A 23 7.87 -7.87 5.37
N PHE A 24 8.69 -6.83 5.50
CA PHE A 24 9.66 -6.40 4.49
C PHE A 24 11.08 -6.80 4.89
N ILE A 25 11.98 -6.83 3.90
CA ILE A 25 13.41 -6.81 4.17
C ILE A 25 13.79 -5.47 4.81
N ALA A 26 14.96 -5.39 5.45
CA ALA A 26 15.37 -4.22 6.24
C ALA A 26 15.31 -2.89 5.47
N ASP A 27 15.69 -2.91 4.20
CA ASP A 27 15.69 -1.73 3.32
C ASP A 27 14.52 -1.72 2.33
N GLY A 28 13.43 -2.40 2.67
CA GLY A 28 12.24 -2.45 1.84
C GLY A 28 11.55 -1.10 1.69
N TRP A 29 10.92 -0.87 0.55
CA TRP A 29 10.33 0.42 0.24
C TRP A 29 8.98 0.27 -0.47
N VAL A 30 8.22 1.38 -0.44
CA VAL A 30 6.94 1.52 -1.14
C VAL A 30 7.04 2.75 -2.03
N GLU A 31 6.58 2.61 -3.27
CA GLU A 31 6.52 3.72 -4.22
C GLU A 31 5.07 4.04 -4.54
N SER A 32 4.68 5.29 -4.38
CA SER A 32 3.32 5.73 -4.66
C SER A 32 3.32 6.97 -5.55
N PRO A 33 2.20 7.24 -6.28
CA PRO A 33 2.13 8.38 -7.19
C PRO A 33 2.36 9.74 -6.52
N PHE A 34 1.89 9.93 -5.28
CA PHE A 34 2.00 11.23 -4.60
C PHE A 34 3.24 11.36 -3.73
N LEU A 35 3.69 10.27 -3.11
CA LEU A 35 4.79 10.32 -2.14
C LEU A 35 6.13 9.89 -2.71
N GLY A 36 6.13 9.29 -3.92
CA GLY A 36 7.34 8.70 -4.48
C GLY A 36 7.78 7.48 -3.69
N ARG A 37 9.09 7.23 -3.65
CA ARG A 37 9.66 6.06 -2.99
C ARG A 37 10.05 6.40 -1.56
N LEU A 38 9.49 5.65 -0.60
CA LEU A 38 9.75 5.83 0.82
C LEU A 38 10.02 4.49 1.50
N PRO A 39 10.84 4.47 2.57
CA PRO A 39 10.88 3.29 3.45
C PRO A 39 9.46 2.97 3.93
N VAL A 40 9.16 1.68 4.11
CA VAL A 40 7.79 1.24 4.41
C VAL A 40 7.22 1.90 5.67
N ARG A 41 8.00 2.03 6.74
CA ARG A 41 7.53 2.66 7.98
C ARG A 41 7.10 4.10 7.76
N GLN A 42 7.91 4.84 7.02
CA GLN A 42 7.63 6.24 6.71
C GLN A 42 6.38 6.37 5.83
N PHE A 43 6.21 5.49 4.87
CA PHE A 43 5.02 5.48 4.01
C PHE A 43 3.75 5.26 4.84
N ILE A 44 3.73 4.22 5.68
CA ILE A 44 2.55 3.90 6.49
C ILE A 44 2.22 5.06 7.44
N ARG A 45 3.23 5.66 8.06
CA ARG A 45 3.03 6.80 8.97
C ARG A 45 2.43 7.99 8.25
N LYS A 46 2.91 8.32 7.04
CA LYS A 46 2.37 9.43 6.28
C LYS A 46 0.91 9.22 5.89
N VAL A 47 0.58 8.01 5.46
CA VAL A 47 -0.81 7.66 5.14
C VAL A 47 -1.69 7.76 6.39
N ALA A 48 -1.24 7.21 7.51
CA ALA A 48 -1.98 7.23 8.77
C ALA A 48 -2.18 8.67 9.27
N GLU A 49 -1.15 9.52 9.18
CA GLU A 49 -1.23 10.91 9.58
C GLU A 49 -2.23 11.72 8.76
N SER A 50 -2.42 11.34 7.49
CA SER A 50 -3.35 12.01 6.58
C SER A 50 -4.77 11.45 6.66
N SER A 51 -4.98 10.41 7.45
CA SER A 51 -6.23 9.65 7.46
C SER A 51 -6.96 9.77 8.77
N ARG A 52 -8.31 9.83 8.70
CA ARG A 52 -9.20 9.56 9.84
C ARG A 52 -9.55 8.09 9.91
N GLY A 53 -9.53 7.41 8.77
CA GLY A 53 -9.82 6.00 8.67
C GLY A 53 -9.61 5.53 7.26
N THR A 54 -9.31 4.26 7.16
CA THR A 54 -9.05 3.59 5.89
C THR A 54 -9.78 2.26 5.90
N LYS A 55 -10.49 1.96 4.82
CA LYS A 55 -11.12 0.65 4.65
C LYS A 55 -10.67 0.08 3.32
N LEU A 56 -10.21 -1.14 3.33
CA LEU A 56 -9.79 -1.86 2.14
C LEU A 56 -10.76 -2.99 1.84
N THR A 57 -11.17 -3.10 0.58
CA THR A 57 -11.98 -4.21 0.10
C THR A 57 -11.21 -4.92 -0.99
N VAL A 58 -10.72 -6.13 -0.68
CA VAL A 58 -9.89 -6.90 -1.61
C VAL A 58 -10.77 -7.51 -2.68
N HIS A 59 -10.46 -7.20 -3.95
CA HIS A 59 -11.11 -7.82 -5.11
C HIS A 59 -10.44 -9.14 -5.46
N ASP A 60 -9.10 -9.15 -5.49
CA ASP A 60 -8.33 -10.35 -5.85
C ASP A 60 -6.86 -10.19 -5.46
N VAL A 61 -6.18 -11.32 -5.34
CA VAL A 61 -4.71 -11.37 -5.23
C VAL A 61 -4.21 -12.26 -6.34
N LEU A 62 -3.38 -11.70 -7.22
CA LEU A 62 -2.84 -12.38 -8.39
C LEU A 62 -1.36 -12.68 -8.21
N VAL A 63 -0.92 -13.80 -8.74
CA VAL A 63 0.49 -14.16 -8.71
C VAL A 63 1.02 -14.27 -10.13
N SER A 64 2.33 -14.11 -10.30
CA SER A 64 2.96 -14.14 -11.61
C SER A 64 2.75 -15.50 -12.30
N ALA A 65 2.19 -15.47 -13.49
CA ALA A 65 2.04 -16.67 -14.32
C ALA A 65 3.38 -17.13 -14.90
N GLU A 66 4.42 -16.29 -14.86
CA GLU A 66 5.75 -16.59 -15.40
C GLU A 66 6.73 -17.06 -14.34
N GLY A 67 6.26 -17.29 -13.11
CA GLY A 67 7.11 -17.82 -12.03
C GLY A 67 7.97 -16.82 -11.33
N HIS A 68 7.75 -15.51 -11.54
CA HIS A 68 8.44 -14.49 -10.75
C HIS A 68 7.91 -14.46 -9.32
N LEU A 69 8.75 -14.07 -8.37
CA LEU A 69 8.32 -13.84 -6.99
C LEU A 69 7.64 -12.48 -6.89
N ARG A 70 6.46 -12.40 -7.45
CA ARG A 70 5.69 -11.17 -7.62
C ARG A 70 4.21 -11.48 -7.49
N ALA A 71 3.50 -10.60 -6.77
CA ALA A 71 2.05 -10.69 -6.65
C ALA A 71 1.46 -9.30 -6.84
N VAL A 72 0.18 -9.26 -7.21
CA VAL A 72 -0.57 -8.01 -7.30
C VAL A 72 -1.79 -8.12 -6.40
N ALA A 73 -1.96 -7.15 -5.50
CA ALA A 73 -3.18 -7.01 -4.73
C ALA A 73 -4.07 -6.00 -5.45
N TYR A 74 -5.24 -6.47 -5.90
CA TYR A 74 -6.23 -5.63 -6.53
C TYR A 74 -7.33 -5.37 -5.52
N TYR A 75 -7.54 -4.10 -5.13
CA TYR A 75 -8.46 -3.77 -4.05
C TYR A 75 -9.01 -2.36 -4.18
N GLN A 76 -10.15 -2.12 -3.56
CA GLN A 76 -10.73 -0.79 -3.41
C GLN A 76 -10.21 -0.17 -2.12
N TYR A 77 -9.73 1.06 -2.22
CA TYR A 77 -9.25 1.86 -1.12
C TYR A 77 -10.30 2.93 -0.82
N ASP A 78 -10.92 2.84 0.35
CA ASP A 78 -11.84 3.87 0.85
C ASP A 78 -11.09 4.71 1.86
N TRP A 79 -10.79 5.94 1.50
CA TRP A 79 -9.94 6.82 2.27
C TRP A 79 -10.76 7.99 2.83
N ARG A 80 -10.77 8.10 4.16
CA ARG A 80 -11.32 9.25 4.84
C ARG A 80 -10.14 10.10 5.33
N LEU A 81 -10.03 11.31 4.81
CA LEU A 81 -8.95 12.21 5.16
C LEU A 81 -9.28 13.01 6.43
N LYS A 82 -8.27 13.64 7.01
CA LYS A 82 -8.40 14.37 8.27
C LYS A 82 -9.40 15.51 8.21
N ASP A 83 -9.53 16.16 7.06
CA ASP A 83 -10.46 17.26 6.87
C ASP A 83 -11.92 16.81 6.67
N GLY A 84 -12.17 15.51 6.75
CA GLY A 84 -13.48 14.92 6.57
C GLY A 84 -13.84 14.56 5.14
N SER A 85 -13.02 14.92 4.16
CA SER A 85 -13.24 14.52 2.77
C SER A 85 -13.04 13.01 2.61
N ARG A 86 -13.71 12.43 1.61
CA ARG A 86 -13.67 10.99 1.35
C ARG A 86 -13.39 10.78 -0.13
N VAL A 87 -12.60 9.77 -0.42
CA VAL A 87 -12.34 9.34 -1.79
C VAL A 87 -12.19 7.83 -1.83
N SER A 88 -12.76 7.22 -2.86
CA SER A 88 -12.62 5.78 -3.11
C SER A 88 -12.01 5.57 -4.48
N PHE A 89 -11.10 4.64 -4.58
CA PHE A 89 -10.46 4.30 -5.84
C PHE A 89 -9.92 2.86 -5.79
N ASP A 90 -9.72 2.28 -6.96
CA ASP A 90 -9.13 0.94 -7.05
C ASP A 90 -7.63 1.05 -7.21
N CYS A 91 -6.92 0.17 -6.50
CA CYS A 91 -5.47 0.06 -6.55
C CYS A 91 -5.05 -1.32 -7.07
N ALA A 92 -3.92 -1.34 -7.74
CA ALA A 92 -3.18 -2.55 -8.03
C ALA A 92 -1.78 -2.37 -7.44
N ASP A 93 -1.53 -2.97 -6.28
CA ASP A 93 -0.23 -2.90 -5.63
C ASP A 93 0.64 -4.06 -6.12
N VAL A 94 1.78 -3.73 -6.71
CA VAL A 94 2.72 -4.73 -7.23
C VAL A 94 3.76 -5.04 -6.16
N PHE A 95 3.70 -6.26 -5.62
CA PHE A 95 4.60 -6.75 -4.58
C PHE A 95 5.74 -7.52 -5.22
N ASN A 96 6.97 -7.16 -4.93
CA ASN A 96 8.16 -7.93 -5.28
C ASN A 96 8.75 -8.52 -4.01
N PHE A 97 9.06 -9.82 -4.04
CA PHE A 97 9.54 -10.56 -2.88
C PHE A 97 11.02 -10.89 -3.00
N ASP A 98 11.70 -10.86 -1.87
CA ASP A 98 13.09 -11.26 -1.78
C ASP A 98 13.21 -12.79 -1.86
N PRO A 99 13.99 -13.33 -2.81
CA PRO A 99 14.09 -14.78 -2.98
C PRO A 99 14.77 -15.50 -1.81
N SER A 100 15.61 -14.80 -1.05
CA SER A 100 16.33 -15.42 0.07
C SER A 100 15.46 -15.59 1.31
N THR A 101 14.59 -14.63 1.60
CA THR A 101 13.81 -14.61 2.83
C THR A 101 12.31 -14.81 2.63
N GLY A 102 11.80 -14.57 1.42
CA GLY A 102 10.36 -14.57 1.16
C GLY A 102 9.65 -13.32 1.66
N HIS A 103 10.35 -12.38 2.27
CA HIS A 103 9.79 -11.10 2.71
C HIS A 103 9.61 -10.16 1.54
N ILE A 104 8.82 -9.10 1.74
CA ILE A 104 8.58 -8.10 0.69
C ILE A 104 9.85 -7.28 0.50
N GLN A 105 10.28 -7.15 -0.72
CA GLN A 105 11.38 -6.27 -1.12
C GLN A 105 10.87 -4.87 -1.42
N SER A 106 9.76 -4.79 -2.16
CA SER A 106 9.18 -3.52 -2.57
C SER A 106 7.72 -3.67 -2.94
N ILE A 107 6.99 -2.56 -2.83
CA ILE A 107 5.64 -2.45 -3.36
C ILE A 107 5.57 -1.20 -4.23
N VAL A 108 5.03 -1.34 -5.43
CA VAL A 108 4.72 -0.21 -6.30
C VAL A 108 3.21 -0.10 -6.40
N LEU A 109 2.66 1.05 -5.98
CA LEU A 109 1.23 1.34 -6.04
C LEU A 109 0.89 1.87 -7.43
N VAL A 110 -0.12 1.27 -8.06
CA VAL A 110 -0.63 1.68 -9.35
C VAL A 110 -2.11 2.00 -9.21
N TYR A 111 -2.49 3.25 -9.43
CA TYR A 111 -3.90 3.65 -9.46
C TYR A 111 -4.07 4.93 -10.26
N ASP A 112 -5.30 5.16 -10.73
CA ASP A 112 -5.64 6.39 -11.41
C ASP A 112 -5.70 7.53 -10.38
N THR A 113 -4.83 8.52 -10.54
CA THR A 113 -4.76 9.65 -9.61
C THR A 113 -5.83 10.71 -9.85
N HIS A 114 -6.53 10.65 -10.99
CA HIS A 114 -7.52 11.67 -11.33
C HIS A 114 -8.57 11.89 -10.25
N PRO A 115 -9.23 10.84 -9.72
CA PRO A 115 -10.26 11.05 -8.69
C PRO A 115 -9.71 11.54 -7.35
N VAL A 116 -8.41 11.37 -7.09
CA VAL A 116 -7.83 11.73 -5.80
C VAL A 116 -7.05 13.05 -5.81
N ARG A 117 -6.70 13.58 -6.99
CA ARG A 117 -5.86 14.79 -7.08
C ARG A 117 -6.43 15.99 -6.33
N ALA A 118 -7.70 16.26 -6.50
CA ALA A 118 -8.35 17.40 -5.85
C ALA A 118 -8.45 17.22 -4.33
N VAL A 119 -8.45 15.98 -3.86
CA VAL A 119 -8.64 15.65 -2.45
C VAL A 119 -7.32 15.61 -1.70
N VAL A 120 -6.24 15.11 -2.32
CA VAL A 120 -4.98 14.84 -1.62
C VAL A 120 -3.84 15.78 -1.99
N GLU A 121 -3.98 16.60 -3.02
CA GLU A 121 -2.88 17.40 -3.59
C GLU A 121 -2.07 18.15 -2.53
N ASN A 122 -2.74 18.73 -1.53
CA ASN A 122 -2.08 19.44 -0.43
C ASN A 122 -2.31 18.78 0.93
N LYS A 123 -2.71 17.51 0.98
CA LYS A 123 -3.05 16.81 2.23
C LYS A 123 -1.87 16.06 2.84
N TYR A 124 -0.88 15.74 2.05
CA TYR A 124 0.34 15.12 2.58
C TYR A 124 1.25 16.20 3.14
N PRO A 125 1.71 16.02 4.39
CA PRO A 125 2.62 16.97 5.02
C PRO A 125 4.00 17.00 4.38
#